data_f644cb6fc601f4a7cad44b08f6ad43a3
#
_entry.id   f644cb6fc601f4a7cad44b08f6ad43a3
#
_cell.length_a   1.000
_cell.length_b   1.000
_cell.length_c   1.000
_cell.angle_alpha   90.00
_cell.angle_beta   90.00
_cell.angle_gamma   90.00
#
_symmetry.space_group_name_H-M   'P 1'
#
loop_
_entity.id
_entity.type
_entity.pdbx_description
1 polymer ?
#
loop_
_entity_poly.entity_id
_entity_poly.type
_entity_poly.pdbx_seq_one_letter_code
_entity_poly.pdbx_strand_id
1 'polypeptide(L)'
;KLVGEIPRIPERVGGGPNSPAAIPTRTPGQGGASPITRFLLPPNGPGYNPVGLEAAEMKKLTGFYAKYPPSTPMMVGTIEEVRVDEAHKEIYVAETYLGGRIMVFDLDTLAFKRGWGAYGHKLSEITTNDADRAYKPGGPMPKEFKGHLTINFSNDGMVYAADRNANRIHVTKKDGTFVKEFILAPTTGEGGSTGGVGFSPDKAQKYLYISDLTNNHIWFLNREDGKVVGQMGSMGENGGQFFGLHMIAVDSKGNIYTGEVFNGERVQRFVPAESAKGRALRRLTDTP
;
A
#
# COMPACT_ATOMS: atom_id res chain seq x y z
N LYS A 1 5.73 -11.90 -25.66
CA LYS A 1 5.35 -10.88 -26.66
C LYS A 1 4.54 -9.81 -25.95
N LEU A 2 4.95 -8.53 -26.01
CA LEU A 2 4.14 -7.42 -25.51
C LEU A 2 2.86 -7.34 -26.35
N VAL A 3 1.69 -7.34 -25.69
CA VAL A 3 0.39 -7.29 -26.34
C VAL A 3 -0.28 -5.93 -26.23
N GLY A 4 0.19 -5.10 -25.29
CA GLY A 4 -0.28 -3.72 -25.07
C GLY A 4 0.42 -3.09 -23.90
N GLU A 5 0.26 -1.78 -23.75
CA GLU A 5 0.83 -1.00 -22.65
C GLU A 5 -0.17 0.07 -22.20
N ILE A 6 -0.37 0.19 -20.90
CA ILE A 6 -1.14 1.30 -20.32
C ILE A 6 -0.35 2.59 -20.57
N PRO A 7 -0.98 3.63 -21.13
CA PRO A 7 -0.31 4.89 -21.42
C PRO A 7 0.30 5.51 -20.17
N ARG A 8 1.55 5.92 -20.29
CA ARG A 8 2.27 6.69 -19.27
C ARG A 8 2.92 7.91 -19.88
N ILE A 9 3.24 8.89 -19.06
CA ILE A 9 3.99 10.06 -19.49
C ILE A 9 5.41 9.65 -19.95
N PRO A 10 5.99 10.37 -20.93
CA PRO A 10 7.32 10.03 -21.45
C PRO A 10 8.44 10.24 -20.44
N GLU A 11 8.28 11.15 -19.48
CA GLU A 11 9.25 11.41 -18.43
C GLU A 11 9.27 10.27 -17.40
N ARG A 12 10.44 9.81 -17.02
CA ARG A 12 10.61 8.85 -15.93
C ARG A 12 10.39 9.54 -14.61
N VAL A 13 9.24 9.26 -13.98
CA VAL A 13 8.88 9.80 -12.67
C VAL A 13 8.72 8.63 -11.71
N GLY A 14 9.47 8.67 -10.62
CA GLY A 14 9.43 7.65 -9.56
C GLY A 14 10.25 6.39 -9.85
N GLY A 15 11.00 5.92 -8.89
CA GLY A 15 11.62 4.60 -8.85
C GLY A 15 12.78 4.28 -9.81
N GLY A 16 13.09 5.11 -10.79
CA GLY A 16 14.22 4.90 -11.68
C GLY A 16 15.53 5.50 -11.11
N PRO A 17 16.71 5.07 -11.60
CA PRO A 17 18.00 5.54 -11.10
C PRO A 17 18.22 7.06 -11.24
N ASN A 18 17.40 7.75 -12.02
CA ASN A 18 17.45 9.20 -12.23
C ASN A 18 16.16 9.91 -11.75
N SER A 19 15.32 9.25 -10.99
CA SER A 19 14.14 9.87 -10.42
C SER A 19 14.52 10.65 -9.16
N PRO A 20 13.95 11.84 -8.92
CA PRO A 20 14.11 12.54 -7.64
C PRO A 20 13.63 11.71 -6.44
N ALA A 21 12.73 10.76 -6.67
CA ALA A 21 12.25 9.80 -5.68
C ALA A 21 13.01 8.45 -5.74
N ALA A 22 14.07 8.32 -6.54
CA ALA A 22 14.87 7.11 -6.56
C ALA A 22 15.53 6.92 -5.20
N ILE A 23 15.10 5.89 -4.49
CA ILE A 23 15.92 5.30 -3.43
C ILE A 23 17.24 4.93 -4.11
N PRO A 24 18.39 5.42 -3.63
CA PRO A 24 19.66 5.10 -4.28
C PRO A 24 19.77 3.59 -4.40
N THR A 25 19.81 3.09 -5.65
CA THR A 25 20.12 1.68 -5.88
C THR A 25 21.52 1.44 -5.32
N ARG A 26 21.62 0.54 -4.38
CA ARG A 26 22.92 0.16 -3.81
C ARG A 26 23.85 -0.28 -4.91
N THR A 27 24.95 0.43 -5.08
CA THR A 27 26.13 -0.13 -5.72
C THR A 27 26.72 -1.11 -4.69
N PRO A 28 26.90 -2.40 -5.02
CA PRO A 28 27.57 -3.33 -4.12
C PRO A 28 28.93 -2.76 -3.71
N GLY A 29 29.15 -2.59 -2.39
CA GLY A 29 30.41 -2.07 -1.86
C GLY A 29 30.37 -0.65 -1.29
N GLN A 30 29.31 0.14 -1.51
CA GLN A 30 29.15 1.42 -0.81
C GLN A 30 28.35 1.21 0.49
N GLY A 31 29.00 1.45 1.63
CA GLY A 31 28.41 1.40 2.96
C GLY A 31 27.41 2.54 3.21
N GLY A 32 26.28 2.50 2.50
CA GLY A 32 25.13 3.31 2.84
C GLY A 32 24.36 2.66 4.01
N ALA A 33 23.79 3.45 4.89
CA ALA A 33 22.94 2.95 5.97
C ALA A 33 21.87 2.01 5.40
N SER A 34 21.74 0.82 6.01
CA SER A 34 20.67 -0.13 5.71
C SER A 34 19.32 0.58 5.72
N PRO A 35 18.34 0.21 4.87
CA PRO A 35 16.97 0.70 5.00
C PRO A 35 16.42 0.64 6.43
N ILE A 36 16.84 -0.35 7.20
CA ILE A 36 16.54 -0.47 8.63
C ILE A 36 17.12 0.68 9.46
N THR A 37 18.32 1.12 9.17
CA THR A 37 18.92 2.23 9.89
C THR A 37 18.07 3.51 9.72
N ARG A 38 17.33 3.62 8.61
CA ARG A 38 16.39 4.74 8.42
C ARG A 38 15.19 4.69 9.37
N PHE A 39 14.71 3.51 9.73
CA PHE A 39 13.61 3.36 10.70
C PHE A 39 14.09 3.45 12.17
N LEU A 40 15.36 3.18 12.41
CA LEU A 40 15.97 3.27 13.73
C LEU A 40 16.59 4.64 14.00
N LEU A 41 16.74 5.50 12.99
CA LEU A 41 17.24 6.85 13.18
C LEU A 41 16.13 7.75 13.73
N PRO A 42 16.47 8.58 14.72
CA PRO A 42 15.49 9.54 15.24
C PRO A 42 15.02 10.45 14.09
N PRO A 43 13.73 10.81 14.06
CA PRO A 43 13.22 11.80 13.13
C PRO A 43 14.08 13.07 13.20
N ASN A 44 14.53 13.55 12.03
CA ASN A 44 15.45 14.70 11.89
C ASN A 44 16.93 14.46 12.30
N GLY A 45 17.37 13.21 12.51
CA GLY A 45 18.78 12.88 12.70
C GLY A 45 19.58 12.91 11.39
N PRO A 46 20.93 13.05 11.46
CA PRO A 46 21.81 12.96 10.30
C PRO A 46 21.59 11.64 9.56
N GLY A 47 21.33 11.70 8.26
CA GLY A 47 21.03 10.52 7.43
C GLY A 47 19.54 10.12 7.41
N TYR A 48 18.70 10.75 8.19
CA TYR A 48 17.25 10.69 8.04
C TYR A 48 16.85 11.54 6.84
N ASN A 49 16.52 10.89 5.75
CA ASN A 49 15.82 11.52 4.66
C ASN A 49 14.39 10.97 4.71
N PRO A 50 13.45 11.71 5.32
CA PRO A 50 12.05 11.35 5.16
C PRO A 50 11.81 11.23 3.66
N VAL A 51 10.87 10.40 3.24
CA VAL A 51 10.40 10.35 1.86
C VAL A 51 9.70 11.70 1.55
N GLY A 52 10.45 12.76 1.75
CA GLY A 52 10.15 14.17 1.54
C GLY A 52 11.17 14.67 0.54
N LEU A 53 10.67 15.14 -0.57
CA LEU A 53 11.49 15.84 -1.55
C LEU A 53 12.09 17.08 -0.90
N GLU A 54 13.36 17.32 -1.12
CA GLU A 54 13.96 18.60 -0.73
C GLU A 54 13.23 19.76 -1.41
N ALA A 55 13.25 20.93 -0.81
CA ALA A 55 12.51 22.11 -1.30
C ALA A 55 12.82 22.45 -2.79
N ALA A 56 14.02 22.14 -3.27
CA ALA A 56 14.38 22.29 -4.68
C ALA A 56 13.69 21.29 -5.61
N GLU A 57 13.39 20.10 -5.11
CA GLU A 57 12.66 19.06 -5.84
C GLU A 57 11.16 19.34 -5.84
N MET A 58 10.64 19.93 -4.76
CA MET A 58 9.26 20.42 -4.70
C MET A 58 8.96 21.49 -5.75
N LYS A 59 9.91 22.38 -6.03
CA LYS A 59 9.78 23.34 -7.14
C LYS A 59 9.74 22.69 -8.51
N LYS A 60 10.49 21.61 -8.70
CA LYS A 60 10.41 20.79 -9.93
C LYS A 60 9.06 20.11 -10.06
N LEU A 61 8.47 19.63 -8.94
CA LEU A 61 7.15 19.05 -8.93
C LEU A 61 6.03 20.05 -9.27
N THR A 62 6.13 21.30 -8.85
CA THR A 62 5.16 22.33 -9.23
C THR A 62 5.07 22.48 -10.75
N GLY A 63 6.21 22.48 -11.43
CA GLY A 63 6.26 22.47 -12.89
C GLY A 63 5.75 21.18 -13.50
N PHE A 64 6.00 20.05 -12.83
CA PHE A 64 5.52 18.73 -13.23
C PHE A 64 3.99 18.65 -13.20
N TYR A 65 3.34 19.06 -12.11
CA TYR A 65 1.88 19.07 -12.00
C TYR A 65 1.20 20.08 -12.94
N ALA A 66 1.88 21.17 -13.30
CA ALA A 66 1.39 22.07 -14.32
C ALA A 66 1.32 21.39 -15.70
N LYS A 67 2.29 20.52 -16.00
CA LYS A 67 2.33 19.74 -17.25
C LYS A 67 1.43 18.50 -17.19
N TYR A 68 1.43 17.81 -16.05
CA TYR A 68 0.69 16.57 -15.83
C TYR A 68 -0.19 16.69 -14.58
N PRO A 69 -1.34 17.36 -14.68
CA PRO A 69 -2.26 17.50 -13.55
C PRO A 69 -2.81 16.12 -13.14
N PRO A 70 -3.35 15.99 -11.92
CA PRO A 70 -3.95 14.74 -11.46
C PRO A 70 -5.04 14.18 -12.37
N SER A 71 -5.65 15.02 -13.21
CA SER A 71 -6.64 14.62 -14.23
C SER A 71 -6.03 13.96 -15.47
N THR A 72 -4.70 13.91 -15.59
CA THR A 72 -4.02 13.27 -16.75
C THR A 72 -4.44 11.79 -16.84
N PRO A 73 -5.00 11.34 -17.99
CA PRO A 73 -5.52 9.98 -18.16
C PRO A 73 -4.41 8.96 -18.48
N MET A 74 -3.23 9.18 -17.95
CA MET A 74 -2.02 8.37 -18.12
C MET A 74 -1.36 8.19 -16.76
N MET A 75 -0.55 7.15 -16.62
CA MET A 75 0.25 6.94 -15.41
C MET A 75 1.32 8.04 -15.29
N VAL A 76 1.32 8.73 -14.16
CA VAL A 76 2.26 9.85 -13.88
C VAL A 76 3.21 9.52 -12.74
N GLY A 77 2.86 8.60 -11.87
CA GLY A 77 3.63 8.22 -10.70
C GLY A 77 4.07 6.76 -10.70
N THR A 78 4.41 6.28 -9.53
CA THR A 78 4.83 4.89 -9.31
C THR A 78 3.60 4.00 -9.12
N ILE A 79 3.60 2.84 -9.76
CA ILE A 79 2.57 1.82 -9.57
C ILE A 79 2.96 0.97 -8.36
N GLU A 80 2.06 0.86 -7.40
CA GLU A 80 2.23 -0.01 -6.22
C GLU A 80 1.50 -1.34 -6.40
N GLU A 81 0.28 -1.28 -6.91
CA GLU A 81 -0.53 -2.47 -7.07
C GLU A 81 -1.41 -2.40 -8.32
N VAL A 82 -1.62 -3.56 -8.92
CA VAL A 82 -2.54 -3.75 -10.04
C VAL A 82 -3.52 -4.87 -9.69
N ARG A 83 -4.80 -4.62 -9.91
CA ARG A 83 -5.87 -5.61 -9.74
C ARG A 83 -6.70 -5.71 -11.02
N VAL A 84 -7.01 -6.94 -11.40
CA VAL A 84 -7.85 -7.22 -12.56
C VAL A 84 -9.23 -7.63 -12.10
N ASP A 85 -10.23 -6.99 -12.65
CA ASP A 85 -11.65 -7.34 -12.52
C ASP A 85 -12.14 -7.95 -13.83
N GLU A 86 -11.97 -9.24 -13.94
CA GLU A 86 -12.33 -10.02 -15.13
C GLU A 86 -13.81 -9.90 -15.46
N ALA A 87 -14.67 -9.84 -14.44
CA ALA A 87 -16.12 -9.78 -14.62
C ALA A 87 -16.59 -8.49 -15.28
N HIS A 88 -15.88 -7.37 -15.01
CA HIS A 88 -16.21 -6.06 -15.59
C HIS A 88 -15.22 -5.64 -16.68
N LYS A 89 -14.25 -6.49 -17.02
CA LYS A 89 -13.20 -6.20 -18.00
C LYS A 89 -12.44 -4.91 -17.66
N GLU A 90 -11.95 -4.83 -16.44
CA GLU A 90 -11.26 -3.64 -15.92
C GLU A 90 -9.95 -3.97 -15.22
N ILE A 91 -8.98 -3.07 -15.37
CA ILE A 91 -7.73 -3.07 -14.64
C ILE A 91 -7.73 -1.87 -13.73
N TYR A 92 -7.52 -2.09 -12.44
CA TYR A 92 -7.36 -1.05 -11.43
C TYR A 92 -5.89 -0.94 -11.07
N VAL A 93 -5.39 0.28 -11.06
CA VAL A 93 -4.01 0.60 -10.76
C VAL A 93 -3.96 1.58 -9.60
N ALA A 94 -3.30 1.18 -8.51
CA ALA A 94 -2.97 2.08 -7.42
C ALA A 94 -1.69 2.83 -7.78
N GLU A 95 -1.84 4.12 -8.08
CA GLU A 95 -0.74 5.02 -8.40
C GLU A 95 -0.33 5.78 -7.14
N THR A 96 0.80 5.40 -6.61
CA THR A 96 1.32 5.89 -5.33
C THR A 96 2.18 7.16 -5.47
N TYR A 97 2.57 7.75 -4.37
CA TYR A 97 3.41 8.96 -4.25
C TYR A 97 2.88 10.14 -5.07
N LEU A 98 3.48 10.43 -6.23
CA LEU A 98 3.11 11.56 -7.09
C LEU A 98 1.68 11.46 -7.59
N GLY A 99 1.20 10.27 -7.92
CA GLY A 99 -0.17 10.06 -8.34
C GLY A 99 -1.14 10.26 -7.18
N GLY A 100 -1.04 9.41 -6.17
CA GLY A 100 -1.95 9.40 -5.03
C GLY A 100 -3.40 9.22 -5.46
N ARG A 101 -3.66 8.28 -6.38
CA ARG A 101 -4.97 8.06 -7.01
C ARG A 101 -5.13 6.61 -7.44
N ILE A 102 -6.37 6.20 -7.65
CA ILE A 102 -6.72 4.92 -8.26
C ILE A 102 -7.15 5.20 -9.70
N MET A 103 -6.57 4.48 -10.65
CA MET A 103 -6.85 4.61 -12.07
C MET A 103 -7.47 3.32 -12.59
N VAL A 104 -8.48 3.43 -13.41
CA VAL A 104 -9.18 2.28 -14.00
C VAL A 104 -9.08 2.33 -15.51
N PHE A 105 -8.63 1.21 -16.08
CA PHE A 105 -8.46 1.02 -17.51
C PHE A 105 -9.32 -0.15 -17.99
N ASP A 106 -9.66 -0.13 -19.26
CA ASP A 106 -10.29 -1.26 -19.92
C ASP A 106 -9.30 -2.41 -20.08
N LEU A 107 -9.72 -3.63 -19.76
CA LEU A 107 -8.83 -4.81 -19.78
C LEU A 107 -8.39 -5.20 -21.19
N ASP A 108 -9.27 -5.04 -22.17
CA ASP A 108 -9.01 -5.50 -23.53
C ASP A 108 -8.29 -4.44 -24.39
N THR A 109 -8.63 -3.17 -24.20
CA THR A 109 -8.10 -2.05 -24.99
C THR A 109 -7.01 -1.24 -24.28
N LEU A 110 -6.87 -1.39 -22.96
CA LEU A 110 -6.02 -0.59 -22.08
C LEU A 110 -6.34 0.91 -22.08
N ALA A 111 -7.51 1.30 -22.59
CA ALA A 111 -7.97 2.67 -22.59
C ALA A 111 -8.36 3.12 -21.17
N PHE A 112 -8.02 4.37 -20.82
CA PHE A 112 -8.45 4.95 -19.55
C PHE A 112 -9.99 5.07 -19.49
N LYS A 113 -10.57 4.64 -18.38
CA LYS A 113 -12.02 4.71 -18.14
C LYS A 113 -12.38 5.78 -17.09
N ARG A 114 -11.75 5.75 -15.95
CA ARG A 114 -12.00 6.63 -14.80
C ARG A 114 -10.89 6.53 -13.76
N GLY A 115 -10.95 7.41 -12.76
CA GLY A 115 -10.07 7.36 -11.59
C GLY A 115 -10.56 8.31 -10.51
N TRP A 116 -10.01 8.15 -9.32
CA TRP A 116 -10.36 8.98 -8.16
C TRP A 116 -9.23 9.06 -7.14
N GLY A 117 -9.28 10.11 -6.33
CA GLY A 117 -8.41 10.34 -5.19
C GLY A 117 -9.02 9.87 -3.87
N ALA A 118 -8.45 10.33 -2.76
CA ALA A 118 -9.03 10.13 -1.44
C ALA A 118 -10.45 10.70 -1.38
N TYR A 119 -11.30 10.11 -0.55
CA TYR A 119 -12.71 10.48 -0.35
C TYR A 119 -13.56 10.47 -1.63
N GLY A 120 -13.09 9.79 -2.69
CA GLY A 120 -13.77 9.76 -3.97
C GLY A 120 -13.63 11.05 -4.79
N HIS A 121 -12.67 11.92 -4.47
CA HIS A 121 -12.39 13.12 -5.26
C HIS A 121 -12.18 12.75 -6.72
N LYS A 122 -12.86 13.46 -7.63
CA LYS A 122 -12.59 13.34 -9.05
C LYS A 122 -11.13 13.72 -9.32
N LEU A 123 -10.54 13.15 -10.35
CA LEU A 123 -9.14 13.44 -10.67
C LEU A 123 -8.84 14.94 -10.84
N SER A 124 -9.83 15.71 -11.31
CA SER A 124 -9.73 17.18 -11.44
C SER A 124 -9.85 17.95 -10.11
N GLU A 125 -10.29 17.28 -9.05
CA GLU A 125 -10.45 17.86 -7.71
C GLU A 125 -9.27 17.56 -6.79
N ILE A 126 -8.41 16.63 -7.19
CA ILE A 126 -7.21 16.25 -6.42
C ILE A 126 -6.27 17.46 -6.37
N THR A 127 -5.99 17.94 -5.17
CA THR A 127 -5.04 19.05 -4.98
C THR A 127 -3.59 18.56 -5.08
N THR A 128 -2.75 19.40 -5.62
CA THR A 128 -1.29 19.21 -5.69
C THR A 128 -0.55 19.93 -4.56
N ASN A 129 -1.30 20.49 -3.60
CA ASN A 129 -0.72 21.12 -2.43
C ASN A 129 -0.26 20.05 -1.43
N ASP A 130 1.01 20.06 -1.08
CA ASP A 130 1.60 19.09 -0.14
C ASP A 130 0.96 19.13 1.25
N ALA A 131 0.46 20.30 1.69
CA ALA A 131 -0.22 20.41 2.97
C ALA A 131 -1.50 19.55 3.03
N ASP A 132 -2.18 19.36 1.91
CA ASP A 132 -3.39 18.54 1.83
C ASP A 132 -3.09 17.02 1.85
N ARG A 133 -1.83 16.66 1.60
CA ARG A 133 -1.30 15.27 1.72
C ARG A 133 -0.53 15.05 3.02
N ALA A 134 -0.22 16.13 3.75
CA ALA A 134 0.55 16.03 4.97
C ALA A 134 -0.24 15.32 6.07
N TYR A 135 0.40 14.35 6.70
CA TYR A 135 -0.14 13.65 7.86
C TYR A 135 0.89 13.61 8.99
N LYS A 136 0.45 13.93 10.19
CA LYS A 136 1.21 13.73 11.42
C LYS A 136 0.56 12.62 12.22
N PRO A 137 1.30 11.64 12.73
CA PRO A 137 0.75 10.55 13.54
C PRO A 137 -0.15 11.08 14.66
N GLY A 138 -1.36 10.56 14.75
CA GLY A 138 -2.39 11.00 15.70
C GLY A 138 -3.08 12.33 15.36
N GLY A 139 -2.69 12.97 14.27
CA GLY A 139 -3.32 14.22 13.78
C GLY A 139 -4.54 13.96 12.89
N PRO A 140 -5.11 15.04 12.33
CA PRO A 140 -6.22 14.92 11.39
C PRO A 140 -5.79 14.21 10.10
N MET A 141 -6.73 13.44 9.50
CA MET A 141 -6.49 12.76 8.24
C MET A 141 -6.24 13.77 7.10
N PRO A 142 -5.29 13.46 6.20
CA PRO A 142 -5.03 14.29 5.03
C PRO A 142 -6.22 14.24 4.06
N LYS A 143 -6.42 15.33 3.32
CA LYS A 143 -7.49 15.41 2.31
C LYS A 143 -7.25 14.49 1.11
N GLU A 144 -5.99 14.25 0.78
CA GLU A 144 -5.57 13.41 -0.32
C GLU A 144 -4.85 12.15 0.17
N PHE A 145 -4.64 11.16 -0.70
CA PHE A 145 -3.81 10.01 -0.36
C PHE A 145 -2.37 10.45 -0.07
N LYS A 146 -1.84 9.99 1.06
CA LYS A 146 -0.53 10.42 1.58
C LYS A 146 0.65 9.88 0.77
N GLY A 147 0.51 8.69 0.21
CA GLY A 147 1.66 8.11 -0.48
C GLY A 147 1.42 6.68 -0.90
N HIS A 148 2.01 5.73 -0.20
CA HIS A 148 1.87 4.32 -0.49
C HIS A 148 0.40 3.88 -0.50
N LEU A 149 -0.05 3.39 -1.65
CA LEU A 149 -1.45 3.05 -1.88
C LEU A 149 -1.56 1.64 -2.44
N THR A 150 -2.14 0.73 -1.69
CA THR A 150 -2.49 -0.61 -2.17
C THR A 150 -3.99 -0.80 -2.25
N ILE A 151 -4.47 -1.71 -3.09
CA ILE A 151 -5.89 -1.92 -3.31
C ILE A 151 -6.26 -3.41 -3.30
N ASN A 152 -7.46 -3.72 -2.87
CA ASN A 152 -8.07 -5.04 -3.08
C ASN A 152 -9.59 -4.92 -3.21
N PHE A 153 -10.23 -5.96 -3.76
CA PHE A 153 -11.68 -6.00 -3.98
C PHE A 153 -12.34 -6.97 -3.02
N SER A 154 -13.48 -6.56 -2.49
CA SER A 154 -14.35 -7.48 -1.76
C SER A 154 -15.36 -8.15 -2.71
N ASN A 155 -15.92 -9.29 -2.26
CA ASN A 155 -16.92 -10.06 -3.01
C ASN A 155 -18.21 -9.27 -3.31
N ASP A 156 -18.52 -8.27 -2.49
CA ASP A 156 -19.65 -7.37 -2.66
C ASP A 156 -19.33 -6.13 -3.51
N GLY A 157 -18.17 -6.13 -4.19
CA GLY A 157 -17.83 -5.15 -5.20
C GLY A 157 -17.28 -3.82 -4.66
N MET A 158 -16.81 -3.78 -3.41
CA MET A 158 -16.12 -2.61 -2.88
C MET A 158 -14.63 -2.66 -3.16
N VAL A 159 -14.02 -1.49 -3.32
CA VAL A 159 -12.58 -1.29 -3.42
C VAL A 159 -12.05 -0.82 -2.07
N TYR A 160 -11.13 -1.59 -1.51
CA TYR A 160 -10.42 -1.25 -0.28
C TYR A 160 -9.05 -0.73 -0.64
N ALA A 161 -8.76 0.51 -0.29
CA ALA A 161 -7.50 1.18 -0.57
C ALA A 161 -6.78 1.48 0.74
N ALA A 162 -5.65 0.83 0.97
CA ALA A 162 -4.82 1.11 2.13
C ALA A 162 -3.88 2.28 1.81
N ASP A 163 -4.07 3.40 2.48
CA ASP A 163 -3.20 4.59 2.45
C ASP A 163 -2.22 4.47 3.63
N ARG A 164 -1.14 3.72 3.40
CA ARG A 164 -0.22 3.27 4.44
C ARG A 164 0.31 4.40 5.30
N ASN A 165 0.83 5.43 4.69
CA ASN A 165 1.48 6.53 5.39
C ASN A 165 0.50 7.44 6.13
N ALA A 166 -0.79 7.30 5.91
CA ALA A 166 -1.84 7.97 6.67
C ALA A 166 -2.57 7.04 7.66
N ASN A 167 -2.11 5.80 7.83
CA ASN A 167 -2.67 4.86 8.79
C ASN A 167 -4.18 4.61 8.61
N ARG A 168 -4.65 4.56 7.36
CA ARG A 168 -6.07 4.42 7.05
C ARG A 168 -6.35 3.50 5.87
N ILE A 169 -7.57 3.03 5.82
CA ILE A 169 -8.11 2.23 4.72
C ILE A 169 -9.37 2.93 4.23
N HIS A 170 -9.39 3.35 2.98
CA HIS A 170 -10.58 3.86 2.32
C HIS A 170 -11.38 2.72 1.70
N VAL A 171 -12.71 2.81 1.80
CA VAL A 171 -13.64 1.93 1.11
C VAL A 171 -14.45 2.76 0.14
N THR A 172 -14.37 2.42 -1.14
CA THR A 172 -15.15 3.05 -2.20
C THR A 172 -15.92 2.00 -2.99
N LYS A 173 -16.94 2.43 -3.74
CA LYS A 173 -17.49 1.63 -4.82
C LYS A 173 -16.51 1.59 -6.00
N LYS A 174 -16.76 0.72 -6.97
CA LYS A 174 -15.95 0.62 -8.21
C LYS A 174 -16.03 1.85 -9.12
N ASP A 175 -17.00 2.72 -8.91
CA ASP A 175 -17.12 4.01 -9.59
C ASP A 175 -16.36 5.16 -8.90
N GLY A 176 -15.74 4.88 -7.75
CA GLY A 176 -15.03 5.85 -6.94
C GLY A 176 -15.86 6.49 -5.84
N THR A 177 -17.17 6.22 -5.76
CA THR A 177 -18.01 6.76 -4.69
C THR A 177 -17.48 6.34 -3.33
N PHE A 178 -17.11 7.29 -2.47
CA PHE A 178 -16.64 7.04 -1.13
C PHE A 178 -17.76 6.48 -0.25
N VAL A 179 -17.43 5.46 0.55
CA VAL A 179 -18.39 4.80 1.45
C VAL A 179 -18.01 5.03 2.91
N LYS A 180 -16.77 4.71 3.27
CA LYS A 180 -16.26 4.86 4.63
C LYS A 180 -14.74 4.77 4.68
N GLU A 181 -14.16 5.07 5.83
CA GLU A 181 -12.76 4.80 6.12
C GLU A 181 -12.59 4.10 7.46
N PHE A 182 -11.49 3.36 7.59
CA PHE A 182 -11.04 2.82 8.86
C PHE A 182 -9.67 3.42 9.17
N ILE A 183 -9.51 3.90 10.39
CA ILE A 183 -8.24 4.41 10.90
C ILE A 183 -7.63 3.32 11.78
N LEU A 184 -6.39 2.94 11.49
CA LEU A 184 -5.71 1.83 12.17
C LEU A 184 -4.40 2.31 12.77
N ALA A 185 -4.25 2.15 14.09
CA ALA A 185 -3.05 2.57 14.83
C ALA A 185 -2.56 3.98 14.42
N PRO A 186 -3.39 5.03 14.60
CA PRO A 186 -3.15 6.36 14.00
C PRO A 186 -1.87 7.04 14.47
N THR A 187 -1.31 6.60 15.60
CA THR A 187 -0.04 7.13 16.14
C THR A 187 1.20 6.44 15.56
N THR A 188 1.03 5.45 14.66
CA THR A 188 2.15 4.82 13.97
C THR A 188 2.93 5.86 13.19
N GLY A 189 4.24 5.86 13.38
CA GLY A 189 5.16 6.79 12.75
C GLY A 189 5.34 6.55 11.26
N GLU A 190 6.45 7.07 10.74
CA GLU A 190 6.80 6.91 9.33
C GLU A 190 6.85 5.43 8.92
N GLY A 191 6.37 5.17 7.70
CA GLY A 191 6.16 3.81 7.22
C GLY A 191 4.69 3.39 7.29
N GLY A 192 3.98 3.80 8.34
CA GLY A 192 2.54 3.62 8.52
C GLY A 192 2.13 2.19 8.85
N SER A 193 0.85 2.02 9.16
CA SER A 193 0.25 0.79 9.71
C SER A 193 -0.62 0.00 8.73
N THR A 194 -0.89 0.51 7.52
CA THR A 194 -1.82 -0.11 6.58
C THR A 194 -1.14 -0.41 5.24
N GLY A 195 -0.41 -1.51 5.17
CA GLY A 195 0.33 -1.93 3.97
C GLY A 195 -0.58 -2.56 2.92
N GLY A 196 -0.88 -3.83 3.07
CA GLY A 196 -1.75 -4.59 2.17
C GLY A 196 -3.09 -4.96 2.82
N VAL A 197 -4.08 -5.24 1.99
CA VAL A 197 -5.43 -5.66 2.42
C VAL A 197 -5.71 -7.07 1.93
N GLY A 198 -6.02 -7.97 2.87
CA GLY A 198 -6.57 -9.29 2.60
C GLY A 198 -7.97 -9.45 3.22
N PHE A 199 -8.72 -10.43 2.77
CA PHE A 199 -10.05 -10.74 3.30
C PHE A 199 -10.10 -12.17 3.83
N SER A 200 -10.92 -12.39 4.86
CA SER A 200 -11.23 -13.74 5.30
C SER A 200 -11.91 -14.54 4.17
N PRO A 201 -11.66 -15.86 4.08
CA PRO A 201 -12.09 -16.68 2.94
C PRO A 201 -13.58 -17.03 2.95
N ASP A 202 -14.30 -16.67 4.01
CA ASP A 202 -15.75 -16.87 4.05
C ASP A 202 -16.47 -16.00 3.01
N LYS A 203 -17.65 -16.43 2.56
CA LYS A 203 -18.41 -15.76 1.51
C LYS A 203 -18.69 -14.29 1.82
N ALA A 204 -18.95 -13.97 3.10
CA ALA A 204 -19.23 -12.61 3.55
C ALA A 204 -17.95 -11.78 3.74
N GLN A 205 -16.79 -12.42 3.73
CA GLN A 205 -15.50 -11.77 4.02
C GLN A 205 -15.57 -10.94 5.31
N LYS A 206 -15.98 -11.61 6.38
CA LYS A 206 -16.31 -10.96 7.65
C LYS A 206 -15.15 -10.17 8.26
N TYR A 207 -13.90 -10.57 7.96
CA TYR A 207 -12.72 -9.95 8.50
C TYR A 207 -11.81 -9.40 7.42
N LEU A 208 -11.11 -8.29 7.75
CA LEU A 208 -9.99 -7.75 7.01
C LEU A 208 -8.69 -8.21 7.69
N TYR A 209 -7.70 -8.52 6.89
CA TYR A 209 -6.33 -8.82 7.31
C TYR A 209 -5.43 -7.74 6.74
N ILE A 210 -4.80 -6.96 7.61
CA ILE A 210 -4.01 -5.80 7.22
C ILE A 210 -2.56 -6.02 7.64
N SER A 211 -1.64 -5.96 6.67
CA SER A 211 -0.22 -5.99 6.97
C SER A 211 0.24 -4.63 7.48
N ASP A 212 1.05 -4.64 8.54
CA ASP A 212 1.60 -3.45 9.17
C ASP A 212 3.13 -3.45 9.07
N LEU A 213 3.65 -2.57 8.25
CA LEU A 213 5.07 -2.48 7.96
C LEU A 213 5.87 -2.01 9.18
N THR A 214 5.36 -1.03 9.90
CA THR A 214 6.09 -0.36 10.98
C THR A 214 6.04 -1.16 12.28
N ASN A 215 4.85 -1.65 12.64
CA ASN A 215 4.68 -2.41 13.87
C ASN A 215 4.94 -3.91 13.69
N ASN A 216 5.14 -4.38 12.45
CA ASN A 216 5.52 -5.74 12.11
C ASN A 216 4.52 -6.81 12.62
N HIS A 217 3.24 -6.58 12.34
CA HIS A 217 2.22 -7.60 12.58
C HIS A 217 1.07 -7.50 11.58
N ILE A 218 0.23 -8.53 11.59
CA ILE A 218 -1.02 -8.56 10.85
C ILE A 218 -2.12 -8.16 11.82
N TRP A 219 -2.90 -7.15 11.46
CA TRP A 219 -4.13 -6.80 12.14
C TRP A 219 -5.30 -7.60 11.59
N PHE A 220 -6.18 -8.06 12.47
CA PHE A 220 -7.48 -8.62 12.11
C PHE A 220 -8.55 -7.63 12.51
N LEU A 221 -9.33 -7.13 11.55
CA LEU A 221 -10.41 -6.19 11.78
C LEU A 221 -11.74 -6.82 11.41
N ASN A 222 -12.80 -6.45 12.13
CA ASN A 222 -14.15 -6.67 11.64
C ASN A 222 -14.40 -5.77 10.42
N ARG A 223 -14.80 -6.35 9.30
CA ARG A 223 -14.98 -5.61 8.04
C ARG A 223 -16.15 -4.62 8.07
N GLU A 224 -17.15 -4.84 8.91
CA GLU A 224 -18.32 -3.97 9.00
C GLU A 224 -17.95 -2.61 9.61
N ASP A 225 -17.26 -2.62 10.76
CA ASP A 225 -17.01 -1.43 11.58
C ASP A 225 -15.53 -1.07 11.75
N GLY A 226 -14.62 -1.87 11.20
CA GLY A 226 -13.18 -1.65 11.27
C GLY A 226 -12.55 -1.90 12.65
N LYS A 227 -13.30 -2.43 13.61
CA LYS A 227 -12.76 -2.73 14.94
C LYS A 227 -11.70 -3.81 14.87
N VAL A 228 -10.59 -3.57 15.52
CA VAL A 228 -9.55 -4.58 15.73
C VAL A 228 -10.09 -5.70 16.61
N VAL A 229 -10.06 -6.91 16.10
CA VAL A 229 -10.48 -8.13 16.81
C VAL A 229 -9.30 -9.02 17.20
N GLY A 230 -8.11 -8.72 16.69
CA GLY A 230 -6.88 -9.42 17.02
C GLY A 230 -5.70 -8.97 16.19
N GLN A 231 -4.54 -9.51 16.52
CA GLN A 231 -3.30 -9.32 15.77
C GLN A 231 -2.41 -10.55 15.89
N MET A 232 -1.46 -10.71 14.97
CA MET A 232 -0.42 -11.73 15.07
C MET A 232 0.92 -11.23 14.53
N GLY A 233 1.99 -11.76 15.08
CA GLY A 233 3.35 -11.41 14.71
C GLY A 233 3.97 -10.36 15.61
N SER A 234 5.24 -10.14 15.42
CA SER A 234 6.06 -9.14 16.10
C SER A 234 7.32 -8.88 15.26
N MET A 235 8.09 -7.86 15.60
CA MET A 235 9.39 -7.64 14.95
C MET A 235 10.34 -8.80 15.22
N GLY A 236 11.02 -9.28 14.18
CA GLY A 236 12.06 -10.29 14.25
C GLY A 236 12.18 -11.18 13.02
N GLU A 237 13.12 -12.13 13.07
CA GLU A 237 13.49 -12.97 11.92
C GLU A 237 12.97 -14.41 12.02
N ASN A 238 12.41 -14.80 13.16
CA ASN A 238 11.87 -16.15 13.35
C ASN A 238 10.55 -16.37 12.59
N GLY A 239 10.13 -17.61 12.45
CA GLY A 239 8.81 -17.93 11.90
C GLY A 239 7.70 -17.25 12.73
N GLY A 240 6.79 -16.54 12.06
CA GLY A 240 5.73 -15.76 12.71
C GLY A 240 6.15 -14.37 13.20
N GLN A 241 7.42 -14.04 13.10
CA GLN A 241 7.92 -12.66 13.25
C GLN A 241 8.10 -12.02 11.88
N PHE A 242 8.15 -10.69 11.83
CA PHE A 242 8.23 -9.94 10.58
C PHE A 242 9.32 -8.86 10.66
N PHE A 243 9.88 -8.57 9.50
CA PHE A 243 10.83 -7.51 9.35
C PHE A 243 10.49 -6.69 8.10
N GLY A 244 9.67 -5.66 8.26
CA GLY A 244 9.13 -4.86 7.17
C GLY A 244 7.97 -5.58 6.46
N LEU A 245 6.96 -6.03 7.21
CA LEU A 245 5.76 -6.67 6.66
C LEU A 245 5.01 -5.70 5.75
N HIS A 246 5.03 -5.97 4.44
CA HIS A 246 4.50 -5.03 3.45
C HIS A 246 3.19 -5.52 2.81
N MET A 247 3.18 -6.72 2.30
CA MET A 247 2.06 -7.25 1.52
C MET A 247 1.44 -8.47 2.19
N ILE A 248 0.15 -8.67 1.92
CA ILE A 248 -0.63 -9.80 2.41
C ILE A 248 -1.55 -10.33 1.32
N ALA A 249 -1.68 -11.65 1.24
CA ALA A 249 -2.67 -12.32 0.42
C ALA A 249 -3.31 -13.47 1.19
N VAL A 250 -4.55 -13.78 0.87
CA VAL A 250 -5.30 -14.87 1.49
C VAL A 250 -5.88 -15.75 0.39
N ASP A 251 -5.67 -17.05 0.48
CA ASP A 251 -6.27 -17.99 -0.46
C ASP A 251 -7.64 -18.51 0.00
N SER A 252 -8.33 -19.22 -0.88
CA SER A 252 -9.66 -19.78 -0.60
C SER A 252 -9.68 -20.83 0.53
N LYS A 253 -8.51 -21.33 0.96
CA LYS A 253 -8.37 -22.25 2.09
C LYS A 253 -8.08 -21.54 3.39
N GLY A 254 -7.99 -20.20 3.38
CA GLY A 254 -7.65 -19.39 4.53
C GLY A 254 -6.15 -19.38 4.86
N ASN A 255 -5.29 -19.83 3.96
CA ASN A 255 -3.86 -19.61 4.15
C ASN A 255 -3.55 -18.13 3.93
N ILE A 256 -2.75 -17.57 4.84
CA ILE A 256 -2.25 -16.21 4.74
C ILE A 256 -0.82 -16.27 4.20
N TYR A 257 -0.54 -15.47 3.20
CA TYR A 257 0.78 -15.27 2.63
C TYR A 257 1.21 -13.83 2.89
N THR A 258 2.44 -13.65 3.35
CA THR A 258 3.01 -12.33 3.64
C THR A 258 4.26 -12.11 2.81
N GLY A 259 4.44 -10.86 2.37
CA GLY A 259 5.67 -10.40 1.73
C GLY A 259 6.35 -9.34 2.59
N GLU A 260 7.62 -9.54 2.87
CA GLU A 260 8.43 -8.64 3.66
C GLU A 260 9.42 -7.89 2.76
N VAL A 261 9.63 -6.63 3.07
CA VAL A 261 10.63 -5.77 2.42
C VAL A 261 11.83 -5.55 3.37
N PHE A 262 12.80 -4.76 2.94
CA PHE A 262 14.03 -4.49 3.67
C PHE A 262 14.80 -5.78 3.95
N ASN A 263 15.33 -5.94 5.16
CA ASN A 263 16.14 -7.11 5.52
C ASN A 263 15.32 -8.39 5.74
N GLY A 264 14.00 -8.29 5.81
CA GLY A 264 13.14 -9.46 5.86
C GLY A 264 13.22 -10.26 4.56
N GLU A 265 13.07 -9.59 3.43
CA GLU A 265 13.21 -10.10 2.04
C GLU A 265 12.69 -11.55 1.87
N ARG A 266 11.57 -11.86 2.50
CA ARG A 266 11.03 -13.24 2.53
C ARG A 266 9.53 -13.26 2.37
N VAL A 267 9.04 -14.46 2.06
CA VAL A 267 7.61 -14.79 2.06
C VAL A 267 7.35 -15.83 3.15
N GLN A 268 6.33 -15.62 3.96
CA GLN A 268 5.84 -16.61 4.91
C GLN A 268 4.44 -17.06 4.54
N ARG A 269 4.12 -18.31 4.84
CA ARG A 269 2.77 -18.86 4.72
C ARG A 269 2.28 -19.35 6.07
N PHE A 270 1.16 -18.83 6.49
CA PHE A 270 0.42 -19.25 7.69
C PHE A 270 -0.77 -20.09 7.26
N VAL A 271 -0.98 -21.20 7.93
CA VAL A 271 -2.10 -22.10 7.65
C VAL A 271 -3.09 -22.09 8.80
N PRO A 272 -4.41 -22.22 8.54
CA PRO A 272 -5.39 -22.32 9.62
C PRO A 272 -5.01 -23.44 10.59
N ALA A 273 -5.07 -23.15 11.88
CA ALA A 273 -4.66 -24.07 12.93
C ALA A 273 -5.41 -25.41 12.86
N GLU A 274 -6.67 -25.38 12.45
CA GLU A 274 -7.54 -26.54 12.33
C GLU A 274 -7.42 -27.27 10.98
N SER A 275 -6.60 -26.79 10.06
CA SER A 275 -6.27 -27.52 8.83
C SER A 275 -5.43 -28.78 9.16
N ALA A 276 -5.43 -29.76 8.26
CA ALA A 276 -4.59 -30.97 8.43
C ALA A 276 -3.11 -30.60 8.66
N LYS A 277 -2.62 -29.62 7.91
CA LYS A 277 -1.24 -29.12 8.05
C LYS A 277 -1.04 -28.34 9.36
N GLY A 278 -2.00 -27.52 9.78
CA GLY A 278 -1.94 -26.80 11.05
C GLY A 278 -1.87 -27.76 12.23
N ARG A 279 -2.73 -28.78 12.27
CA ARG A 279 -2.68 -29.83 13.30
C ARG A 279 -1.35 -30.60 13.28
N ALA A 280 -0.80 -30.89 12.11
CA ALA A 280 0.49 -31.57 12.01
C ALA A 280 1.63 -30.69 12.56
N LEU A 281 1.63 -29.39 12.26
CA LEU A 281 2.63 -28.43 12.76
C LEU A 281 2.56 -28.29 14.29
N ARG A 282 1.35 -28.17 14.87
CA ARG A 282 1.17 -28.12 16.34
C ARG A 282 1.80 -29.34 17.03
N ARG A 283 1.62 -30.55 16.50
CA ARG A 283 2.21 -31.76 17.09
C ARG A 283 3.74 -31.72 17.15
N LEU A 284 4.37 -30.96 16.26
CA LEU A 284 5.84 -30.80 16.26
C LEU A 284 6.31 -29.79 17.32
N THR A 285 5.45 -28.83 17.69
CA THR A 285 5.76 -27.81 18.70
C THR A 285 5.38 -28.25 20.11
N ASP A 286 4.44 -29.20 20.24
CA ASP A 286 3.96 -29.73 21.51
C ASP A 286 4.75 -30.95 22.00
N THR A 287 5.81 -31.33 21.30
CA THR A 287 6.73 -32.37 21.73
C THR A 287 7.81 -31.74 22.61
N PRO A 288 7.98 -32.13 23.88
CA PRO A 288 8.92 -31.56 24.83
C PRO A 288 10.38 -31.71 24.39
#